data_62abb45e8ae7cb739be0bce06085b711
#
_entry.id   62abb45e8ae7cb739be0bce06085b711
#
_cell.length_a   1.000
_cell.length_b   1.000
_cell.length_c   1.000
_cell.angle_alpha   90.00
_cell.angle_beta   90.00
_cell.angle_gamma   90.00
#
_symmetry.space_group_name_H-M   'P 1'
#
loop_
_entity.id
_entity.type
_entity.pdbx_description
1 polymer ?
#
loop_
_entity_poly.entity_id
_entity_poly.type
_entity_poly.pdbx_seq_one_letter_code
_entity_poly.pdbx_strand_id
1 'polypeptide(L)'
;MIKRFCITLLATFTFYSGFAQFQQKDLATLNMYQDSLKNLGNSFINNPEELARKNANYTFIKTLVSALKSPNSFLYKFDSLKTVSILNSPDNRFRIFSWHVANDDGSYRFYGAIQMNTGGALKLYPLDDYSPLITHPEDTVTDNTKWYGAQYYTIVPVQGINPYYVLLGWKGHTDRSTKKVIDVLSFKNDKPVLGMPVFIGKDKKRNRVVFQYTRQASMLLRYVPGENLIVFDNLAPPDKKMKDQPETFGPDLSYNGYRLKNGRWELTEDLDMRNVPNETDAAFIDPKPIETPRLEVKPIIKRPVQ
;
A
#
# COMPACT_ATOMS: atom_id res chain seq x y z
N MET A 1 0.25 -61.30 -52.53
CA MET A 1 -0.52 -60.14 -52.05
C MET A 1 -0.22 -59.99 -50.56
N ILE A 2 0.69 -59.06 -50.18
CA ILE A 2 1.10 -58.83 -48.81
C ILE A 2 0.48 -57.47 -48.40
N LYS A 3 -0.51 -57.52 -47.51
CA LYS A 3 -1.12 -56.29 -46.94
C LYS A 3 -0.17 -55.73 -45.88
N ARG A 4 0.39 -54.54 -46.14
CA ARG A 4 1.13 -53.78 -45.18
C ARG A 4 0.14 -53.03 -44.27
N PHE A 5 0.10 -53.41 -43.01
CA PHE A 5 -0.58 -52.65 -41.92
C PHE A 5 0.30 -51.52 -41.49
N CYS A 6 -0.05 -50.28 -41.84
CA CYS A 6 0.56 -49.08 -41.23
C CYS A 6 -0.11 -48.80 -39.89
N ILE A 7 0.58 -49.07 -38.79
CA ILE A 7 0.18 -48.63 -37.46
C ILE A 7 0.68 -47.20 -37.30
N THR A 8 -0.22 -46.27 -37.40
CA THR A 8 0.05 -44.85 -37.08
C THR A 8 -0.01 -44.68 -35.55
N LEU A 9 1.15 -44.60 -34.92
CA LEU A 9 1.28 -44.29 -33.48
C LEU A 9 0.96 -42.80 -33.28
N LEU A 10 -0.24 -42.48 -32.81
CA LEU A 10 -0.66 -41.14 -32.44
C LEU A 10 -0.06 -40.82 -31.07
N ALA A 11 1.11 -40.20 -31.08
CA ALA A 11 1.71 -39.65 -29.84
C ALA A 11 0.91 -38.43 -29.40
N THR A 12 -0.03 -38.60 -28.51
CA THR A 12 -0.69 -37.51 -27.80
C THR A 12 0.29 -36.92 -26.78
N PHE A 13 0.96 -35.83 -27.16
CA PHE A 13 1.66 -34.98 -26.24
C PHE A 13 0.61 -34.28 -25.36
N THR A 14 0.32 -34.85 -24.20
CA THR A 14 -0.40 -34.16 -23.16
C THR A 14 0.56 -33.11 -22.58
N PHE A 15 0.39 -31.87 -23.00
CA PHE A 15 0.95 -30.71 -22.27
C PHE A 15 0.33 -30.71 -20.87
N TYR A 16 1.01 -31.29 -19.91
CA TYR A 16 0.77 -31.01 -18.52
C TYR A 16 1.17 -29.57 -18.28
N SER A 17 0.23 -28.66 -18.45
CA SER A 17 0.30 -27.33 -17.87
C SER A 17 0.41 -27.55 -16.37
N GLY A 18 1.62 -27.45 -15.83
CA GLY A 18 1.87 -27.54 -14.39
C GLY A 18 1.27 -26.33 -13.70
N PHE A 19 -0.05 -26.29 -13.57
CA PHE A 19 -0.66 -25.50 -12.52
C PHE A 19 -0.19 -26.13 -11.22
N ALA A 20 0.67 -25.41 -10.48
CA ALA A 20 1.04 -25.79 -9.14
C ALA A 20 -0.25 -25.78 -8.31
N GLN A 21 -0.93 -26.93 -8.30
CA GLN A 21 -2.17 -27.12 -7.56
C GLN A 21 -1.77 -27.16 -6.08
N PHE A 22 -2.39 -26.32 -5.26
CA PHE A 22 -2.22 -26.41 -3.81
C PHE A 22 -2.47 -27.84 -3.36
N GLN A 23 -1.49 -28.48 -2.76
CA GLN A 23 -1.76 -29.72 -2.06
C GLN A 23 -2.68 -29.39 -0.88
N GLN A 24 -3.64 -30.24 -0.61
CA GLN A 24 -4.62 -30.02 0.48
C GLN A 24 -3.93 -29.75 1.83
N LYS A 25 -2.78 -30.39 2.07
CA LYS A 25 -1.94 -30.19 3.27
C LYS A 25 -1.37 -28.76 3.35
N ASP A 26 -0.87 -28.21 2.24
CA ASP A 26 -0.30 -26.85 2.20
C ASP A 26 -1.39 -25.82 2.47
N LEU A 27 -2.57 -26.01 1.87
CA LEU A 27 -3.73 -25.15 2.10
C LEU A 27 -4.18 -25.16 3.56
N ALA A 28 -4.28 -26.34 4.20
CA ALA A 28 -4.62 -26.44 5.62
C ALA A 28 -3.60 -25.72 6.51
N THR A 29 -2.30 -25.85 6.21
CA THR A 29 -1.22 -25.18 6.93
C THR A 29 -1.31 -23.66 6.78
N LEU A 30 -1.54 -23.15 5.56
CA LEU A 30 -1.68 -21.71 5.32
C LEU A 30 -2.94 -21.13 5.96
N ASN A 31 -4.05 -21.87 6.01
CA ASN A 31 -5.26 -21.47 6.73
C ASN A 31 -4.98 -21.32 8.24
N MET A 32 -4.28 -22.27 8.87
CA MET A 32 -3.89 -22.17 10.28
C MET A 32 -3.02 -20.92 10.56
N TYR A 33 -2.05 -20.66 9.68
CA TYR A 33 -1.25 -19.44 9.78
C TYR A 33 -2.11 -18.18 9.61
N GLN A 34 -3.02 -18.17 8.65
CA GLN A 34 -3.91 -17.02 8.40
C GLN A 34 -4.78 -16.71 9.64
N ASP A 35 -5.34 -17.71 10.30
CA ASP A 35 -6.14 -17.53 11.52
C ASP A 35 -5.30 -16.92 12.65
N SER A 36 -4.09 -17.42 12.85
CA SER A 36 -3.14 -16.87 13.83
C SER A 36 -2.75 -15.43 13.49
N LEU A 37 -2.43 -15.15 12.23
CA LEU A 37 -2.08 -13.82 11.73
C LEU A 37 -3.25 -12.83 11.88
N LYS A 38 -4.49 -13.26 11.61
CA LYS A 38 -5.69 -12.44 11.80
C LYS A 38 -5.84 -11.99 13.25
N ASN A 39 -5.68 -12.92 14.20
CA ASN A 39 -5.77 -12.60 15.64
C ASN A 39 -4.66 -11.66 16.08
N LEU A 40 -3.42 -11.91 15.66
CA LEU A 40 -2.27 -11.03 15.93
C LEU A 40 -2.46 -9.66 15.27
N GLY A 41 -2.98 -9.61 14.04
CA GLY A 41 -3.32 -8.39 13.34
C GLY A 41 -4.33 -7.53 14.10
N ASN A 42 -5.39 -8.13 14.59
CA ASN A 42 -6.36 -7.45 15.45
C ASN A 42 -5.72 -6.94 16.75
N SER A 43 -4.80 -7.71 17.34
CA SER A 43 -4.11 -7.31 18.56
C SER A 43 -3.17 -6.13 18.35
N PHE A 44 -2.35 -6.11 17.30
CA PHE A 44 -1.42 -5.00 17.09
C PHE A 44 -2.09 -3.69 16.64
N ILE A 45 -3.35 -3.75 16.15
CA ILE A 45 -4.13 -2.54 15.83
C ILE A 45 -4.92 -2.05 17.04
N ASN A 46 -5.61 -2.94 17.77
CA ASN A 46 -6.67 -2.58 18.70
C ASN A 46 -6.29 -2.69 20.17
N ASN A 47 -5.16 -3.30 20.52
CA ASN A 47 -4.78 -3.40 21.93
C ASN A 47 -4.51 -1.99 22.52
N PRO A 48 -5.09 -1.63 23.69
CA PRO A 48 -4.87 -0.31 24.29
C PRO A 48 -3.42 -0.06 24.71
N GLU A 49 -2.66 -1.12 25.04
CA GLU A 49 -1.30 -1.00 25.54
C GLU A 49 -0.28 -1.07 24.38
N GLU A 50 0.58 -0.07 24.27
CA GLU A 50 1.60 0.01 23.22
C GLU A 50 2.55 -1.21 23.23
N LEU A 51 3.00 -1.63 24.42
CA LEU A 51 3.89 -2.79 24.54
C LEU A 51 3.22 -4.06 24.02
N ALA A 52 1.92 -4.26 24.33
CA ALA A 52 1.16 -5.39 23.84
C ALA A 52 0.98 -5.33 22.32
N ARG A 53 0.72 -4.14 21.73
CA ARG A 53 0.70 -3.96 20.28
C ARG A 53 2.03 -4.33 19.63
N LYS A 54 3.15 -3.87 20.19
CA LYS A 54 4.50 -4.16 19.69
C LYS A 54 4.83 -5.66 19.78
N ASN A 55 4.48 -6.31 20.88
CA ASN A 55 4.71 -7.76 21.08
C ASN A 55 3.85 -8.60 20.11
N ALA A 56 2.59 -8.22 19.90
CA ALA A 56 1.72 -8.85 18.92
C ALA A 56 2.28 -8.71 17.50
N ASN A 57 2.75 -7.51 17.14
CA ASN A 57 3.39 -7.27 15.83
C ASN A 57 4.68 -8.08 15.65
N TYR A 58 5.53 -8.19 16.68
CA TYR A 58 6.73 -9.01 16.61
C TYR A 58 6.42 -10.49 16.35
N THR A 59 5.39 -11.00 17.05
CA THR A 59 4.90 -12.37 16.84
C THR A 59 4.28 -12.52 15.45
N PHE A 60 3.52 -11.51 15.00
CA PHE A 60 2.95 -11.47 13.65
C PHE A 60 4.02 -11.60 12.58
N ILE A 61 5.11 -10.83 12.67
CA ILE A 61 6.22 -10.89 11.69
C ILE A 61 6.80 -12.30 11.62
N LYS A 62 7.08 -12.93 12.75
CA LYS A 62 7.61 -14.31 12.80
C LYS A 62 6.64 -15.30 12.16
N THR A 63 5.37 -15.20 12.50
CA THR A 63 4.32 -16.08 11.99
C THR A 63 4.14 -15.88 10.47
N LEU A 64 4.15 -14.62 10.00
CA LEU A 64 4.08 -14.31 8.57
C LEU A 64 5.25 -14.92 7.81
N VAL A 65 6.48 -14.73 8.28
CA VAL A 65 7.68 -15.33 7.64
C VAL A 65 7.57 -16.85 7.59
N SER A 66 7.06 -17.49 8.65
CA SER A 66 6.83 -18.94 8.68
C SER A 66 5.77 -19.36 7.66
N ALA A 67 4.67 -18.63 7.56
CA ALA A 67 3.64 -18.87 6.56
C ALA A 67 4.18 -18.73 5.13
N LEU A 68 5.00 -17.70 4.89
CA LEU A 68 5.58 -17.45 3.57
C LEU A 68 6.63 -18.48 3.14
N LYS A 69 7.20 -19.24 4.07
CA LYS A 69 8.08 -20.39 3.79
C LYS A 69 7.32 -21.63 3.32
N SER A 70 5.99 -21.68 3.52
CA SER A 70 5.18 -22.80 3.05
C SER A 70 5.18 -22.85 1.52
N PRO A 71 5.19 -24.05 0.90
CA PRO A 71 5.13 -24.20 -0.54
C PRO A 71 3.92 -23.43 -1.11
N ASN A 72 4.09 -22.85 -2.29
CA ASN A 72 3.05 -22.11 -3.00
C ASN A 72 2.43 -20.92 -2.22
N SER A 73 3.06 -20.47 -1.14
CA SER A 73 2.55 -19.37 -0.31
C SER A 73 2.28 -18.10 -1.13
N PHE A 74 3.01 -17.84 -2.22
CA PHE A 74 2.79 -16.68 -3.10
C PHE A 74 1.38 -16.68 -3.74
N LEU A 75 0.81 -17.84 -4.00
CA LEU A 75 -0.52 -17.99 -4.60
C LEU A 75 -1.65 -17.87 -3.54
N TYR A 76 -1.32 -17.98 -2.27
CA TYR A 76 -2.30 -17.88 -1.19
C TYR A 76 -2.61 -16.41 -0.87
N LYS A 77 -3.88 -16.02 -0.95
CA LYS A 77 -4.29 -14.61 -0.92
C LYS A 77 -4.25 -13.95 0.45
N PHE A 78 -4.36 -14.72 1.54
CA PHE A 78 -4.49 -14.19 2.91
C PHE A 78 -5.69 -13.24 3.09
N ASP A 79 -6.82 -13.53 2.46
CA ASP A 79 -7.99 -12.64 2.36
C ASP A 79 -8.58 -12.20 3.71
N SER A 80 -8.30 -12.94 4.79
CA SER A 80 -8.76 -12.61 6.14
C SER A 80 -7.89 -11.57 6.86
N LEU A 81 -6.73 -11.21 6.32
CA LEU A 81 -5.81 -10.22 6.93
C LEU A 81 -6.21 -8.79 6.57
N LYS A 82 -7.29 -8.27 7.16
CA LYS A 82 -7.80 -6.92 6.86
C LYS A 82 -6.95 -5.79 7.45
N THR A 83 -6.07 -6.08 8.40
CA THR A 83 -5.17 -5.11 9.05
C THR A 83 -3.86 -4.88 8.27
N VAL A 84 -3.61 -5.70 7.25
CA VAL A 84 -2.41 -5.65 6.42
C VAL A 84 -2.82 -5.44 4.97
N SER A 85 -2.22 -4.47 4.32
CA SER A 85 -2.35 -4.36 2.86
C SER A 85 -1.48 -5.40 2.18
N ILE A 86 -2.07 -6.17 1.27
CA ILE A 86 -1.40 -7.20 0.47
C ILE A 86 -1.70 -6.90 -1.00
N LEU A 87 -0.69 -6.45 -1.73
CA LEU A 87 -0.83 -6.05 -3.12
C LEU A 87 0.07 -6.90 -4.01
N ASN A 88 -0.51 -7.61 -4.95
CA ASN A 88 0.25 -8.27 -6.00
C ASN A 88 0.62 -7.26 -7.10
N SER A 89 1.85 -7.34 -7.62
CA SER A 89 2.18 -6.60 -8.82
C SER A 89 1.34 -7.09 -10.00
N PRO A 90 0.88 -6.19 -10.90
CA PRO A 90 0.03 -6.60 -12.04
C PRO A 90 0.66 -7.64 -12.97
N ASP A 91 1.98 -7.73 -13.01
CA ASP A 91 2.75 -8.72 -13.76
C ASP A 91 3.08 -9.99 -12.95
N ASN A 92 2.54 -10.12 -11.73
CA ASN A 92 2.75 -11.25 -10.82
C ASN A 92 4.23 -11.55 -10.48
N ARG A 93 5.14 -10.59 -10.62
CA ARG A 93 6.56 -10.78 -10.26
C ARG A 93 6.81 -10.79 -8.76
N PHE A 94 6.01 -10.03 -8.02
CA PHE A 94 6.12 -9.90 -6.57
C PHE A 94 4.78 -9.50 -5.95
N ARG A 95 4.72 -9.55 -4.62
CA ARG A 95 3.67 -8.89 -3.85
C ARG A 95 4.28 -8.11 -2.69
N ILE A 96 3.59 -7.06 -2.28
CA ILE A 96 3.97 -6.22 -1.15
C ILE A 96 2.99 -6.44 -0.01
N PHE A 97 3.52 -6.69 1.18
CA PHE A 97 2.81 -6.59 2.45
C PHE A 97 3.18 -5.26 3.08
N SER A 98 2.21 -4.50 3.56
CA SER A 98 2.49 -3.26 4.31
C SER A 98 1.41 -3.00 5.36
N TRP A 99 1.84 -2.61 6.55
CA TRP A 99 0.96 -2.31 7.68
C TRP A 99 1.65 -1.33 8.64
N HIS A 100 0.95 -0.94 9.67
CA HIS A 100 1.47 -0.04 10.69
C HIS A 100 1.07 -0.46 12.10
N VAL A 101 1.79 0.05 13.08
CA VAL A 101 1.44 0.00 14.50
C VAL A 101 1.48 1.44 15.02
N ALA A 102 0.40 1.85 15.69
CA ALA A 102 0.33 3.15 16.34
C ALA A 102 1.13 3.14 17.65
N ASN A 103 1.85 4.24 17.93
CA ASN A 103 2.48 4.51 19.21
C ASN A 103 1.54 5.37 20.08
N ASP A 104 1.77 5.42 21.40
CA ASP A 104 0.94 6.18 22.34
C ASP A 104 1.11 7.69 22.18
N ASP A 105 2.20 8.15 21.58
CA ASP A 105 2.45 9.55 21.22
C ASP A 105 1.72 10.04 19.96
N GLY A 106 0.86 9.20 19.38
CA GLY A 106 0.12 9.49 18.15
C GLY A 106 0.93 9.30 16.87
N SER A 107 2.19 8.91 16.96
CA SER A 107 3.00 8.54 15.80
C SER A 107 2.75 7.10 15.35
N TYR A 108 3.36 6.70 14.23
CA TYR A 108 3.19 5.38 13.63
C TYR A 108 4.54 4.78 13.27
N ARG A 109 4.68 3.48 13.48
CA ARG A 109 5.75 2.68 12.92
C ARG A 109 5.21 1.81 11.79
N PHE A 110 5.84 1.88 10.63
CA PHE A 110 5.46 1.09 9.45
C PHE A 110 6.29 -0.19 9.35
N TYR A 111 5.67 -1.22 8.83
CA TYR A 111 6.26 -2.54 8.61
C TYR A 111 5.85 -3.03 7.23
N GLY A 112 6.71 -3.80 6.60
CA GLY A 112 6.38 -4.39 5.32
C GLY A 112 7.39 -5.43 4.86
N ALA A 113 7.07 -6.06 3.75
CA ALA A 113 7.96 -6.97 3.05
C ALA A 113 7.57 -7.09 1.58
N ILE A 114 8.55 -7.32 0.72
CA ILE A 114 8.35 -7.68 -0.68
C ILE A 114 8.67 -9.16 -0.84
N GLN A 115 7.67 -9.97 -1.18
CA GLN A 115 7.85 -11.36 -1.55
C GLN A 115 7.94 -11.48 -3.07
N MET A 116 9.03 -12.05 -3.56
CA MET A 116 9.18 -12.34 -4.99
C MET A 116 8.45 -13.62 -5.37
N ASN A 117 7.87 -13.65 -6.55
CA ASN A 117 7.32 -14.86 -7.14
C ASN A 117 8.45 -15.68 -7.78
N THR A 118 9.01 -16.62 -7.04
CA THR A 118 10.10 -17.48 -7.50
C THR A 118 9.60 -18.83 -8.03
N GLY A 119 8.33 -19.15 -7.78
CA GLY A 119 7.80 -20.50 -8.02
C GLY A 119 8.41 -21.59 -7.11
N GLY A 120 9.26 -21.22 -6.13
CA GLY A 120 9.99 -22.16 -5.28
C GLY A 120 10.40 -21.56 -3.94
N ALA A 121 11.68 -21.57 -3.62
CA ALA A 121 12.20 -21.07 -2.35
C ALA A 121 11.81 -19.61 -2.08
N LEU A 122 11.50 -19.29 -0.82
CA LEU A 122 11.13 -17.94 -0.41
C LEU A 122 12.25 -16.94 -0.68
N LYS A 123 11.97 -15.91 -1.49
CA LYS A 123 12.80 -14.73 -1.65
C LYS A 123 12.02 -13.53 -1.12
N LEU A 124 12.43 -13.04 0.04
CA LEU A 124 11.74 -12.00 0.80
C LEU A 124 12.69 -10.84 1.08
N TYR A 125 12.23 -9.61 0.84
CA TYR A 125 12.91 -8.38 1.21
C TYR A 125 12.09 -7.69 2.30
N PRO A 126 12.54 -7.70 3.57
CA PRO A 126 11.94 -6.88 4.62
C PRO A 126 12.01 -5.39 4.24
N LEU A 127 10.99 -4.63 4.60
CA LEU A 127 10.94 -3.18 4.44
C LEU A 127 11.10 -2.54 5.83
N ASP A 128 12.26 -1.93 6.08
CA ASP A 128 12.58 -1.32 7.36
C ASP A 128 12.23 0.17 7.33
N ASP A 129 11.26 0.58 8.13
CA ASP A 129 10.85 1.98 8.23
C ASP A 129 11.96 2.85 8.81
N TYR A 130 12.57 3.65 7.94
CA TYR A 130 13.63 4.59 8.23
C TYR A 130 13.16 6.05 8.17
N SER A 131 11.84 6.27 8.04
CA SER A 131 11.23 7.59 7.81
C SER A 131 11.61 8.67 8.85
N PRO A 132 11.81 8.37 10.15
CA PRO A 132 12.21 9.41 11.12
C PRO A 132 13.59 10.02 10.82
N LEU A 133 14.43 9.33 10.04
CA LEU A 133 15.80 9.76 9.73
C LEU A 133 15.95 10.26 8.28
N ILE A 134 14.88 10.26 7.49
CA ILE A 134 14.88 10.79 6.12
C ILE A 134 14.36 12.23 6.15
N THR A 135 15.26 13.19 6.08
CA THR A 135 14.93 14.63 6.16
C THR A 135 14.29 15.17 4.87
N HIS A 136 14.72 14.68 3.70
CA HIS A 136 14.23 15.11 2.39
C HIS A 136 13.71 13.92 1.58
N PRO A 137 12.53 13.36 1.95
CA PRO A 137 12.02 12.12 1.35
C PRO A 137 11.79 12.24 -0.17
N GLU A 138 11.41 13.42 -0.65
CA GLU A 138 11.13 13.65 -2.07
C GLU A 138 12.39 13.64 -2.95
N ASP A 139 13.55 13.92 -2.37
CA ASP A 139 14.83 14.00 -3.07
C ASP A 139 15.71 12.75 -2.84
N THR A 140 15.21 11.78 -2.05
CA THR A 140 16.01 10.64 -1.60
C THR A 140 15.66 9.37 -2.37
N VAL A 141 16.68 8.64 -2.82
CA VAL A 141 16.59 7.26 -3.31
C VAL A 141 17.18 6.33 -2.28
N THR A 142 16.45 5.28 -1.92
CA THR A 142 16.82 4.34 -0.85
C THR A 142 16.66 2.89 -1.31
N ASP A 143 16.90 1.95 -0.41
CA ASP A 143 16.62 0.54 -0.59
C ASP A 143 15.61 0.06 0.47
N ASN A 144 15.37 -1.25 0.50
CA ASN A 144 14.42 -1.85 1.44
C ASN A 144 14.83 -1.71 2.92
N THR A 145 16.11 -1.47 3.25
CA THR A 145 16.59 -1.27 4.63
C THR A 145 16.43 0.18 5.10
N LYS A 146 16.11 1.09 4.19
CA LYS A 146 15.87 2.51 4.47
C LYS A 146 14.57 2.99 3.83
N TRP A 147 13.52 2.21 4.02
CA TRP A 147 12.21 2.50 3.46
C TRP A 147 11.56 3.72 4.12
N TYR A 148 10.86 4.55 3.31
CA TYR A 148 10.16 5.73 3.83
C TYR A 148 8.94 5.38 4.69
N GLY A 149 8.42 4.14 4.61
CA GLY A 149 7.31 3.66 5.41
C GLY A 149 5.95 4.21 4.95
N ALA A 150 5.12 3.33 4.38
CA ALA A 150 3.73 3.64 4.05
C ALA A 150 2.91 2.35 3.94
N GLN A 151 1.62 2.43 4.18
CA GLN A 151 0.70 1.35 3.84
C GLN A 151 0.19 1.59 2.42
N TYR A 152 0.68 0.79 1.48
CA TYR A 152 0.34 0.92 0.07
C TYR A 152 -1.02 0.30 -0.23
N TYR A 153 -1.80 0.94 -1.11
CA TYR A 153 -3.12 0.45 -1.53
C TYR A 153 -3.26 0.34 -3.06
N THR A 154 -2.28 0.82 -3.83
CA THR A 154 -2.26 0.69 -5.30
C THR A 154 -0.85 0.47 -5.80
N ILE A 155 -0.70 -0.40 -6.80
CA ILE A 155 0.52 -0.59 -7.58
C ILE A 155 0.21 -0.30 -9.05
N VAL A 156 0.95 0.61 -9.65
CA VAL A 156 0.84 0.97 -11.07
C VAL A 156 2.13 0.59 -11.80
N PRO A 157 2.11 -0.37 -12.72
CA PRO A 157 3.29 -0.74 -13.49
C PRO A 157 3.56 0.32 -14.57
N VAL A 158 4.81 0.71 -14.71
CA VAL A 158 5.28 1.56 -15.81
C VAL A 158 6.28 0.77 -16.64
N GLN A 159 5.89 0.46 -17.87
CA GLN A 159 6.71 -0.28 -18.81
C GLN A 159 7.68 0.64 -19.54
N GLY A 160 8.80 0.11 -20.01
CA GLY A 160 9.81 0.86 -20.77
C GLY A 160 11.19 0.23 -20.67
N ILE A 161 12.20 0.96 -21.10
CA ILE A 161 13.62 0.52 -21.03
C ILE A 161 14.05 0.27 -19.58
N ASN A 162 13.60 1.13 -18.67
CA ASN A 162 13.81 1.00 -17.22
C ASN A 162 12.43 0.86 -16.54
N PRO A 163 11.86 -0.36 -16.47
CA PRO A 163 10.55 -0.56 -15.90
C PRO A 163 10.56 -0.32 -14.39
N TYR A 164 9.47 0.26 -13.88
CA TYR A 164 9.27 0.52 -12.46
C TYR A 164 7.79 0.45 -12.09
N TYR A 165 7.50 0.53 -10.79
CA TYR A 165 6.15 0.54 -10.25
C TYR A 165 5.94 1.81 -9.43
N VAL A 166 4.81 2.48 -9.64
CA VAL A 166 4.36 3.54 -8.75
C VAL A 166 3.48 2.93 -7.67
N LEU A 167 3.72 3.32 -6.44
CA LEU A 167 3.01 2.84 -5.26
C LEU A 167 2.26 4.02 -4.64
N LEU A 168 0.93 3.92 -4.53
CA LEU A 168 0.14 4.90 -3.79
C LEU A 168 -0.07 4.37 -2.37
N GLY A 169 0.19 5.21 -1.37
CA GLY A 169 0.13 4.80 0.01
C GLY A 169 -0.37 5.86 0.97
N TRP A 170 -0.89 5.38 2.11
CA TRP A 170 -1.17 6.19 3.27
C TRP A 170 0.00 6.09 4.27
N LYS A 171 0.27 7.21 4.94
CA LYS A 171 1.29 7.31 5.97
C LYS A 171 0.77 8.14 7.14
N GLY A 172 0.34 7.49 8.21
CA GLY A 172 0.05 8.16 9.47
C GLY A 172 1.28 8.93 9.97
N HIS A 173 1.07 10.08 10.59
CA HIS A 173 2.16 10.96 10.98
C HIS A 173 2.10 11.35 12.46
N THR A 174 1.12 12.15 12.87
CA THR A 174 0.93 12.60 14.26
C THR A 174 -0.55 12.56 14.63
N ASP A 175 -0.86 12.97 15.84
CA ASP A 175 -2.24 13.22 16.29
C ASP A 175 -2.94 14.34 15.52
N ARG A 176 -2.19 15.28 14.92
CA ARG A 176 -2.71 16.45 14.20
C ARG A 176 -2.68 16.32 12.69
N SER A 177 -1.77 15.55 12.15
CA SER A 177 -1.60 15.44 10.69
C SER A 177 -1.43 14.00 10.21
N THR A 178 -1.75 13.79 8.94
CA THR A 178 -1.52 12.54 8.21
C THR A 178 -0.87 12.84 6.88
N LYS A 179 -0.39 11.79 6.19
CA LYS A 179 0.27 11.93 4.89
C LYS A 179 -0.28 10.92 3.90
N LYS A 180 -0.23 11.29 2.62
CA LYS A 180 -0.26 10.34 1.50
C LYS A 180 1.04 10.42 0.72
N VAL A 181 1.39 9.32 0.06
CA VAL A 181 2.64 9.21 -0.67
C VAL A 181 2.44 8.58 -2.03
N ILE A 182 3.11 9.12 -3.03
CA ILE A 182 3.35 8.48 -4.31
C ILE A 182 4.83 8.08 -4.29
N ASP A 183 5.09 6.79 -4.12
CA ASP A 183 6.44 6.23 -4.09
C ASP A 183 6.77 5.49 -5.38
N VAL A 184 8.03 5.17 -5.61
CA VAL A 184 8.49 4.38 -6.76
C VAL A 184 9.27 3.18 -6.27
N LEU A 185 8.92 2.01 -6.79
CA LEU A 185 9.69 0.78 -6.60
C LEU A 185 10.28 0.34 -7.94
N SER A 186 11.57 0.09 -7.95
CA SER A 186 12.27 -0.56 -9.05
C SER A 186 13.19 -1.66 -8.53
N PHE A 187 13.74 -2.46 -9.42
CA PHE A 187 14.69 -3.52 -9.05
C PHE A 187 15.99 -3.31 -9.82
N LYS A 188 17.10 -3.23 -9.08
CA LYS A 188 18.45 -3.16 -9.63
C LYS A 188 19.25 -4.35 -9.11
N ASN A 189 19.78 -5.17 -10.01
CA ASN A 189 20.48 -6.42 -9.64
C ASN A 189 19.62 -7.26 -8.68
N ASP A 190 18.36 -7.43 -8.99
CA ASP A 190 17.36 -8.15 -8.19
C ASP A 190 17.07 -7.58 -6.79
N LYS A 191 17.60 -6.43 -6.43
CA LYS A 191 17.35 -5.76 -5.14
C LYS A 191 16.36 -4.62 -5.29
N PRO A 192 15.43 -4.43 -4.34
CA PRO A 192 14.50 -3.30 -4.37
C PRO A 192 15.24 -1.97 -4.23
N VAL A 193 14.84 -1.02 -5.04
CA VAL A 193 15.24 0.40 -4.96
C VAL A 193 13.97 1.23 -4.86
N LEU A 194 13.93 2.13 -3.89
CA LEU A 194 12.78 2.97 -3.57
C LEU A 194 13.09 4.44 -3.86
N GLY A 195 12.24 5.05 -4.67
CA GLY A 195 12.45 6.40 -5.21
C GLY A 195 13.13 6.38 -6.59
N MET A 196 12.65 7.26 -7.47
CA MET A 196 13.20 7.48 -8.82
C MET A 196 12.79 8.88 -9.31
N PRO A 197 13.64 9.67 -9.99
CA PRO A 197 13.34 11.04 -10.39
C PRO A 197 12.42 11.09 -11.62
N VAL A 198 11.20 10.57 -11.46
CA VAL A 198 10.19 10.44 -12.53
C VAL A 198 9.03 11.44 -12.40
N PHE A 199 8.85 12.09 -11.25
CA PHE A 199 7.80 13.10 -11.07
C PHE A 199 8.32 14.47 -11.45
N ILE A 200 7.77 15.05 -12.52
CA ILE A 200 8.16 16.35 -13.06
C ILE A 200 7.15 17.38 -12.56
N GLY A 201 7.57 18.19 -11.59
CA GLY A 201 6.84 19.37 -11.13
C GLY A 201 7.22 20.63 -11.90
N LYS A 202 6.70 21.80 -11.48
CA LYS A 202 7.04 23.10 -12.08
C LYS A 202 8.54 23.41 -12.01
N ASP A 203 9.12 23.22 -10.82
CA ASP A 203 10.47 23.71 -10.52
C ASP A 203 11.52 22.61 -10.42
N LYS A 204 11.10 21.38 -10.08
CA LYS A 204 12.02 20.27 -9.84
C LYS A 204 11.43 18.92 -10.18
N LYS A 205 12.35 17.96 -10.38
CA LYS A 205 12.04 16.53 -10.40
C LYS A 205 12.05 15.99 -8.97
N ARG A 206 11.16 15.03 -8.70
CA ARG A 206 11.09 14.37 -7.39
C ARG A 206 11.20 12.86 -7.54
N ASN A 207 11.84 12.23 -6.55
CA ASN A 207 11.95 10.76 -6.49
C ASN A 207 10.70 10.13 -5.87
N ARG A 208 9.93 10.94 -5.11
CA ARG A 208 8.72 10.59 -4.38
C ARG A 208 7.90 11.86 -4.22
N VAL A 209 6.59 11.74 -4.08
CA VAL A 209 5.71 12.86 -3.73
C VAL A 209 5.08 12.59 -2.39
N VAL A 210 5.14 13.57 -1.49
CA VAL A 210 4.58 13.47 -0.14
C VAL A 210 3.58 14.60 0.06
N PHE A 211 2.36 14.24 0.40
CA PHE A 211 1.28 15.15 0.77
C PHE A 211 1.11 15.09 2.29
N GLN A 212 1.19 16.22 2.96
CA GLN A 212 0.88 16.33 4.38
C GLN A 212 -0.32 17.24 4.56
N TYR A 213 -1.28 16.81 5.38
CA TYR A 213 -2.53 17.53 5.59
C TYR A 213 -3.10 17.23 6.98
N THR A 214 -4.10 18.00 7.39
CA THR A 214 -4.74 17.83 8.68
C THR A 214 -5.41 16.47 8.81
N ARG A 215 -5.28 15.83 9.97
CA ARG A 215 -5.92 14.54 10.25
C ARG A 215 -7.45 14.58 10.19
N GLN A 216 -8.05 15.77 10.31
CA GLN A 216 -9.50 15.97 10.27
C GLN A 216 -10.06 15.90 8.84
N ALA A 217 -9.22 16.08 7.82
CA ALA A 217 -9.60 15.98 6.41
C ALA A 217 -9.34 14.59 5.85
N SER A 218 -9.99 14.29 4.74
CA SER A 218 -9.66 13.17 3.86
C SER A 218 -9.17 13.75 2.54
N MET A 219 -8.12 13.17 1.96
CA MET A 219 -7.55 13.58 0.69
C MET A 219 -7.73 12.48 -0.35
N LEU A 220 -8.20 12.83 -1.54
CA LEU A 220 -8.19 11.95 -2.70
C LEU A 220 -6.75 11.73 -3.16
N LEU A 221 -6.36 10.50 -3.41
CA LEU A 221 -5.19 10.12 -4.18
C LEU A 221 -5.47 8.77 -4.81
N ARG A 222 -5.65 8.73 -6.15
CA ARG A 222 -5.97 7.51 -6.88
C ARG A 222 -5.35 7.49 -8.27
N TYR A 223 -5.20 6.30 -8.84
CA TYR A 223 -4.83 6.10 -10.23
C TYR A 223 -6.09 5.90 -11.10
N VAL A 224 -6.09 6.49 -12.28
CA VAL A 224 -7.12 6.35 -13.32
C VAL A 224 -6.49 5.62 -14.51
N PRO A 225 -6.71 4.28 -14.65
CA PRO A 225 -6.00 3.48 -15.64
C PRO A 225 -6.21 3.92 -17.08
N GLY A 226 -7.46 4.23 -17.47
CA GLY A 226 -7.83 4.63 -18.83
C GLY A 226 -7.15 5.91 -19.30
N GLU A 227 -6.70 6.75 -18.35
CA GLU A 227 -6.07 8.04 -18.63
C GLU A 227 -4.57 8.06 -18.35
N ASN A 228 -4.00 6.99 -17.79
CA ASN A 228 -2.64 6.97 -17.29
C ASN A 228 -2.36 8.17 -16.38
N LEU A 229 -3.27 8.43 -15.44
CA LEU A 229 -3.31 9.63 -14.62
C LEU A 229 -3.40 9.25 -13.13
N ILE A 230 -2.52 9.83 -12.32
CA ILE A 230 -2.63 9.81 -10.86
C ILE A 230 -3.29 11.13 -10.46
N VAL A 231 -4.51 11.08 -9.91
CA VAL A 231 -5.27 12.24 -9.48
C VAL A 231 -5.17 12.42 -7.97
N PHE A 232 -5.09 13.65 -7.54
CA PHE A 232 -5.09 14.00 -6.11
C PHE A 232 -5.71 15.37 -5.87
N ASP A 233 -6.28 15.55 -4.67
CA ASP A 233 -6.76 16.86 -4.22
C ASP A 233 -5.60 17.84 -4.13
N ASN A 234 -5.84 19.08 -4.57
CA ASN A 234 -4.97 20.18 -4.23
C ASN A 234 -5.14 20.52 -2.76
N LEU A 235 -4.03 20.70 -2.06
CA LEU A 235 -4.01 21.02 -0.63
C LEU A 235 -3.69 22.50 -0.42
N ALA A 236 -4.52 23.17 0.35
CA ALA A 236 -4.35 24.57 0.69
C ALA A 236 -4.45 24.80 2.20
N PRO A 237 -3.77 25.82 2.72
CA PRO A 237 -3.94 26.24 4.12
C PRO A 237 -5.32 26.88 4.31
N PRO A 238 -5.94 26.74 5.49
CA PRO A 238 -7.22 27.39 5.79
C PRO A 238 -7.11 28.93 5.87
N ASP A 239 -5.91 29.44 6.13
CA ASP A 239 -5.59 30.87 6.15
C ASP A 239 -4.17 31.09 5.56
N LYS A 240 -3.97 32.19 4.84
CA LYS A 240 -2.67 32.56 4.25
C LYS A 240 -1.54 32.64 5.28
N LYS A 241 -1.86 32.93 6.54
CA LYS A 241 -0.89 32.94 7.64
C LYS A 241 -0.35 31.55 7.99
N MET A 242 -1.06 30.49 7.60
CA MET A 242 -0.71 29.09 7.87
C MET A 242 -0.02 28.41 6.68
N LYS A 243 0.44 29.17 5.68
CA LYS A 243 1.09 28.64 4.46
C LYS A 243 2.32 27.75 4.73
N ASP A 244 2.99 27.93 5.86
CA ASP A 244 4.18 27.18 6.26
C ASP A 244 3.85 26.06 7.28
N GLN A 245 2.57 25.75 7.49
CA GLN A 245 2.07 24.76 8.46
C GLN A 245 1.28 23.65 7.73
N PRO A 246 1.94 22.71 7.00
CA PRO A 246 1.27 21.71 6.20
C PRO A 246 0.35 20.77 6.99
N GLU A 247 0.54 20.66 8.31
CA GLU A 247 -0.35 19.93 9.21
C GLU A 247 -1.75 20.55 9.34
N THR A 248 -1.96 21.76 8.84
CA THR A 248 -3.26 22.46 8.83
C THR A 248 -3.95 22.42 7.47
N PHE A 249 -3.24 21.97 6.41
CA PHE A 249 -3.76 21.97 5.06
C PHE A 249 -4.93 21.01 4.92
N GLY A 250 -5.82 21.32 3.99
CA GLY A 250 -6.94 20.48 3.58
C GLY A 250 -7.20 20.62 2.08
N PRO A 251 -8.05 19.74 1.51
CA PRO A 251 -8.51 19.86 0.13
C PRO A 251 -9.24 21.20 -0.09
N ASP A 252 -8.94 21.86 -1.20
CA ASP A 252 -9.57 23.14 -1.59
C ASP A 252 -10.65 22.97 -2.68
N LEU A 253 -11.06 21.71 -2.95
CA LEU A 253 -12.04 21.32 -3.96
C LEU A 253 -11.54 21.41 -5.41
N SER A 254 -10.27 21.70 -5.63
CA SER A 254 -9.62 21.56 -6.94
C SER A 254 -8.77 20.30 -6.99
N TYR A 255 -8.50 19.82 -8.20
CA TYR A 255 -7.75 18.58 -8.42
C TYR A 255 -6.54 18.82 -9.28
N ASN A 256 -5.45 18.20 -8.89
CA ASN A 256 -4.24 18.12 -9.70
C ASN A 256 -3.94 16.65 -10.02
N GLY A 257 -3.01 16.40 -10.91
CA GLY A 257 -2.60 15.04 -11.22
C GLY A 257 -1.24 14.95 -11.86
N TYR A 258 -0.73 13.75 -11.87
CA TYR A 258 0.45 13.37 -12.62
C TYR A 258 0.01 12.51 -13.81
N ARG A 259 0.25 12.98 -15.03
CA ARG A 259 -0.04 12.23 -16.27
C ARG A 259 1.24 11.56 -16.77
N LEU A 260 1.14 10.26 -17.08
CA LEU A 260 2.27 9.49 -17.60
C LEU A 260 2.54 9.88 -19.07
N LYS A 261 3.74 10.36 -19.34
CA LYS A 261 4.25 10.67 -20.69
C LYS A 261 5.69 10.19 -20.80
N ASN A 262 5.98 9.38 -21.81
CA ASN A 262 7.33 8.90 -22.11
C ASN A 262 8.07 8.31 -20.88
N GLY A 263 7.35 7.54 -20.03
CA GLY A 263 7.91 6.93 -18.83
C GLY A 263 8.18 7.90 -17.67
N ARG A 264 7.60 9.11 -17.69
CA ARG A 264 7.66 10.12 -16.63
C ARG A 264 6.28 10.65 -16.30
N TRP A 265 6.09 11.10 -15.08
CA TRP A 265 4.84 11.63 -14.55
C TRP A 265 4.90 13.16 -14.53
N GLU A 266 4.23 13.80 -15.49
CA GLU A 266 4.18 15.27 -15.62
C GLU A 266 2.98 15.83 -14.84
N LEU A 267 3.24 16.85 -14.01
CA LEU A 267 2.20 17.54 -13.25
C LEU A 267 1.22 18.23 -14.21
N THR A 268 -0.05 18.01 -14.00
CA THR A 268 -1.17 18.71 -14.63
C THR A 268 -2.02 19.31 -13.51
N GLU A 269 -2.23 20.61 -13.57
CA GLU A 269 -3.05 21.34 -12.59
C GLU A 269 -4.46 21.55 -13.10
N ASP A 270 -5.38 21.88 -12.19
CA ASP A 270 -6.76 22.25 -12.47
C ASP A 270 -7.50 21.21 -13.33
N LEU A 271 -7.43 19.96 -12.92
CA LEU A 271 -8.12 18.86 -13.62
C LEU A 271 -9.63 18.98 -13.47
N ASP A 272 -10.34 18.92 -14.59
CA ASP A 272 -11.79 18.76 -14.60
C ASP A 272 -12.17 17.29 -14.35
N MET A 273 -12.65 17.01 -13.14
CA MET A 273 -13.00 15.66 -12.70
C MET A 273 -14.46 15.25 -13.01
N ARG A 274 -15.29 16.13 -13.62
CA ARG A 274 -16.71 15.86 -13.86
C ARG A 274 -17.00 14.66 -14.76
N ASN A 275 -16.06 14.30 -15.62
CA ASN A 275 -16.20 13.22 -16.59
C ASN A 275 -15.20 12.06 -16.38
N VAL A 276 -14.48 12.03 -15.27
CA VAL A 276 -13.56 10.91 -14.98
C VAL A 276 -14.36 9.74 -14.41
N PRO A 277 -14.37 8.55 -15.07
CA PRO A 277 -15.14 7.41 -14.61
C PRO A 277 -14.81 7.04 -13.16
N ASN A 278 -15.85 6.97 -12.34
CA ASN A 278 -15.77 6.48 -10.96
C ASN A 278 -15.88 4.95 -10.98
N GLU A 279 -14.82 4.25 -11.40
CA GLU A 279 -14.74 2.83 -11.16
C GLU A 279 -14.34 2.64 -9.69
N THR A 280 -15.35 2.31 -8.90
CA THR A 280 -15.27 1.94 -7.48
C THR A 280 -14.46 2.90 -6.61
N ASP A 281 -15.13 3.79 -5.92
CA ASP A 281 -14.65 4.55 -4.75
C ASP A 281 -14.32 3.66 -3.54
N ALA A 282 -13.68 2.53 -3.78
CA ALA A 282 -12.92 1.83 -2.77
C ALA A 282 -11.59 2.58 -2.55
N ALA A 283 -11.67 3.92 -2.49
CA ALA A 283 -10.60 4.71 -1.94
C ALA A 283 -10.31 4.18 -0.54
N PHE A 284 -9.05 3.84 -0.29
CA PHE A 284 -8.58 3.56 1.07
C PHE A 284 -9.04 4.71 1.97
N ILE A 285 -10.05 4.44 2.79
CA ILE A 285 -10.51 5.37 3.80
C ILE A 285 -9.39 5.42 4.85
N ASP A 286 -8.79 6.61 5.04
CA ASP A 286 -7.86 6.86 6.13
C ASP A 286 -8.48 6.31 7.43
N PRO A 287 -7.86 5.34 8.13
CA PRO A 287 -8.45 4.78 9.35
C PRO A 287 -8.55 5.88 10.40
N LYS A 288 -9.70 6.54 10.42
CA LYS A 288 -10.01 7.50 11.49
C LYS A 288 -10.10 6.72 12.80
N PRO A 289 -9.59 7.27 13.91
CA PRO A 289 -9.90 6.75 15.23
C PRO A 289 -11.43 6.63 15.35
N ILE A 290 -11.92 5.52 15.91
CA ILE A 290 -13.33 5.36 16.22
C ILE A 290 -13.71 6.58 17.05
N GLU A 291 -14.58 7.46 16.51
CA GLU A 291 -15.09 8.60 17.27
C GLU A 291 -15.66 8.05 18.55
N THR A 292 -15.08 8.44 19.67
CA THR A 292 -15.71 8.23 20.99
C THR A 292 -17.13 8.80 20.87
N PRO A 293 -18.19 8.03 21.21
CA PRO A 293 -19.55 8.51 21.10
C PRO A 293 -19.64 9.87 21.81
N ARG A 294 -20.04 10.91 21.09
CA ARG A 294 -20.37 12.19 21.71
C ARG A 294 -21.40 11.90 22.77
N LEU A 295 -21.03 12.06 24.03
CA LEU A 295 -22.01 12.03 25.12
C LEU A 295 -23.07 13.09 24.76
N GLU A 296 -24.27 12.64 24.41
CA GLU A 296 -25.41 13.53 24.26
C GLU A 296 -25.60 14.27 25.58
N VAL A 297 -25.22 15.52 25.62
CA VAL A 297 -25.54 16.41 26.73
C VAL A 297 -27.03 16.60 26.68
N LYS A 298 -27.78 15.83 27.48
CA LYS A 298 -29.22 16.04 27.65
C LYS A 298 -29.45 17.48 28.11
N PRO A 299 -30.35 18.24 27.44
CA PRO A 299 -30.62 19.62 27.84
C PRO A 299 -31.11 19.65 29.28
N ILE A 300 -30.48 20.48 30.10
CA ILE A 300 -30.92 20.75 31.47
C ILE A 300 -32.30 21.41 31.40
N ILE A 301 -33.33 20.68 31.69
CA ILE A 301 -34.70 21.22 31.84
C ILE A 301 -34.70 22.12 33.07
N LYS A 302 -34.68 23.45 32.87
CA LYS A 302 -34.92 24.41 33.94
C LYS A 302 -36.36 24.19 34.46
N ARG A 303 -36.51 23.75 35.71
CA ARG A 303 -37.80 23.74 36.39
C ARG A 303 -38.29 25.22 36.55
N PRO A 304 -39.57 25.51 36.30
CA PRO A 304 -40.11 26.82 36.59
C PRO A 304 -40.10 27.02 38.11
N VAL A 305 -39.63 28.20 38.50
CA VAL A 305 -39.74 28.68 39.92
C VAL A 305 -41.17 29.07 40.14
N GLN A 306 -41.82 28.46 41.15
CA GLN A 306 -43.10 28.90 41.71
C GLN A 306 -42.91 30.10 42.59
#